data_f3dfd87a91510d783481ac5ad8c61a1e
#
_entry.id   f3dfd87a91510d783481ac5ad8c61a1e
#
_cell.length_a   1.000
_cell.length_b   1.000
_cell.length_c   1.000
_cell.angle_alpha   90.00
_cell.angle_beta   90.00
_cell.angle_gamma   90.00
#
_symmetry.space_group_name_H-M   'P 1'
#
loop_
_entity.id
_entity.type
_entity.pdbx_description
1 polymer ?
#
loop_
_entity_poly.entity_id
_entity_poly.type
_entity_poly.pdbx_seq_one_letter_code
_entity_poly.pdbx_strand_id
1 'polypeptide(L)'
;MKKLLLAGGLLTLAAFSLPNPPVPNTRAAAADPNTTAEVPQDHKLVIYQLMTRLFGNKVALNKPYGTISENGCGKFNDVTDKALDEIKKLGVSHVWYTGVIEHATLTDYSAQGIPPDDADVVKGRAGSPYAIRDYYDVDPDLAVVVKNRMSEYEALIKRTHDHGLKVLMDFIPNHVARTYRSDAKPLTVVDLGATDNKTKAFAPNNNFYYLPGKSFVVPASYNPLGVLKGPREDGKYFEVPAKATGNDVFSEAPKADDWFETTKLNYGVDYQNGRKPYFQPVPDTWKKMRDILVYWAGKNVDGFRCDVAEMVPVEFWAYVIPEVKKVRPDIIFIAEAYNPKEYKTYLDKGKFDYLYDKVGLYDGLRRLMRQEGTTEEITKVWKEESNGFSSRMLRFLENHDEQRIASKDFATDPRRAIPAMTVAATLASGPVMLYMGQDVGEPAQGTEGFSSEDGRTTIFDYWGVPEHQKWMNQGKFDGARLSPEQQALRAFYARLLTVASTSEAIRRGRFYELQDANNLGKEYNQRHLYAYLRYTNKQQLLVVVNFSAEKTYRPVLTLPAEAIAAMGLSTNKFYTYTDLLTAGEPRSALNLNLPPLSAQIFEIKPR
;
A
#
# COMPACT_ATOMS: atom_id res chain seq x y z
N MET A 1 70.18 16.09 -46.35
CA MET A 1 70.76 15.30 -47.46
C MET A 1 69.90 14.08 -47.74
N LYS A 2 69.62 13.94 -49.00
CA LYS A 2 69.14 12.77 -49.73
C LYS A 2 67.76 12.13 -49.31
N LYS A 3 66.88 12.46 -50.23
CA LYS A 3 65.72 11.72 -50.73
C LYS A 3 65.96 10.22 -50.94
N LEU A 4 64.94 9.44 -50.70
CA LEU A 4 64.64 8.34 -51.63
C LEU A 4 63.10 8.13 -51.67
N LEU A 5 62.56 8.26 -52.88
CA LEU A 5 61.24 7.87 -53.34
C LEU A 5 61.26 6.37 -53.57
N LEU A 6 60.12 5.68 -53.24
CA LEU A 6 59.72 4.51 -53.98
C LEU A 6 58.21 4.50 -54.12
N ALA A 7 57.79 4.41 -55.37
CA ALA A 7 56.44 4.31 -55.86
C ALA A 7 55.93 2.87 -55.73
N GLY A 8 54.64 2.68 -55.61
CA GLY A 8 54.05 1.36 -55.72
C GLY A 8 52.52 1.33 -55.57
N GLY A 9 51.84 1.38 -56.67
CA GLY A 9 50.68 0.59 -57.05
C GLY A 9 49.34 0.86 -56.34
N LEU A 10 48.50 1.70 -56.96
CA LEU A 10 47.03 1.67 -56.72
C LEU A 10 46.44 0.40 -57.38
N LEU A 11 45.85 -0.48 -56.58
CA LEU A 11 44.87 -1.44 -57.05
C LEU A 11 43.48 -0.95 -56.60
N THR A 12 42.70 -0.47 -57.56
CA THR A 12 41.28 -0.17 -57.40
C THR A 12 40.47 -1.44 -57.39
N LEU A 13 39.94 -1.85 -56.24
CA LEU A 13 38.86 -2.83 -56.11
C LEU A 13 37.54 -2.09 -56.30
N ALA A 14 36.85 -2.35 -57.39
CA ALA A 14 35.48 -1.95 -57.62
C ALA A 14 34.58 -2.83 -56.74
N ALA A 15 33.99 -2.24 -55.68
CA ALA A 15 32.95 -2.86 -54.89
C ALA A 15 31.60 -2.74 -55.62
N PHE A 16 31.10 -3.82 -56.13
CA PHE A 16 29.70 -3.94 -56.57
C PHE A 16 28.78 -3.86 -55.33
N SER A 17 28.08 -2.75 -55.18
CA SER A 17 26.99 -2.62 -54.19
C SER A 17 25.75 -3.31 -54.74
N LEU A 18 25.36 -4.41 -54.11
CA LEU A 18 24.02 -5.02 -54.28
C LEU A 18 22.98 -4.06 -53.66
N PRO A 19 21.83 -3.85 -54.30
CA PRO A 19 20.77 -3.03 -53.71
C PRO A 19 20.22 -3.74 -52.48
N ASN A 20 20.14 -3.01 -51.34
CA ASN A 20 19.46 -3.49 -50.15
C ASN A 20 17.99 -3.83 -50.47
N PRO A 21 17.46 -4.94 -49.97
CA PRO A 21 16.04 -5.22 -50.09
C PRO A 21 15.23 -4.10 -49.40
N PRO A 22 14.04 -3.74 -49.88
CA PRO A 22 13.21 -2.72 -49.28
C PRO A 22 12.87 -3.12 -47.84
N VAL A 23 13.25 -2.28 -46.89
CA VAL A 23 12.82 -2.39 -45.50
C VAL A 23 11.30 -2.24 -45.52
N PRO A 24 10.53 -3.20 -44.99
CA PRO A 24 9.09 -3.04 -44.89
C PRO A 24 8.81 -1.83 -43.99
N ASN A 25 8.10 -0.88 -44.55
CA ASN A 25 7.67 0.34 -43.86
C ASN A 25 6.55 -0.07 -42.90
N THR A 26 6.93 -0.67 -41.76
CA THR A 26 5.99 -0.84 -40.62
C THR A 26 5.79 0.54 -40.01
N ARG A 27 4.89 1.32 -40.59
CA ARG A 27 4.24 2.37 -39.85
C ARG A 27 3.70 1.71 -38.58
N ALA A 28 4.33 2.00 -37.43
CA ALA A 28 3.75 1.65 -36.15
C ALA A 28 2.32 2.20 -36.18
N ALA A 29 1.33 1.31 -36.13
CA ALA A 29 -0.04 1.72 -35.98
C ALA A 29 -0.10 2.66 -34.79
N ALA A 30 -0.67 3.86 -34.98
CA ALA A 30 -0.88 4.79 -33.89
C ALA A 30 -1.60 4.03 -32.77
N ALA A 31 -1.06 4.09 -31.55
CA ALA A 31 -1.67 3.41 -30.41
C ALA A 31 -3.11 3.89 -30.29
N ASP A 32 -4.05 2.95 -30.18
CA ASP A 32 -5.46 3.27 -29.95
C ASP A 32 -5.58 4.10 -28.66
N PRO A 33 -6.16 5.30 -28.66
CA PRO A 33 -6.25 6.17 -27.48
C PRO A 33 -7.05 5.58 -26.32
N ASN A 34 -7.79 4.49 -26.56
CA ASN A 34 -8.58 3.80 -25.56
C ASN A 34 -7.89 2.54 -24.97
N THR A 35 -6.60 2.35 -25.23
CA THR A 35 -5.84 1.19 -24.77
C THR A 35 -4.59 1.61 -24.00
N THR A 36 -4.15 0.75 -23.05
CA THR A 36 -2.84 0.86 -22.41
C THR A 36 -2.00 -0.37 -22.71
N ALA A 37 -0.69 -0.16 -22.90
CA ALA A 37 0.28 -1.24 -22.87
C ALA A 37 0.54 -1.62 -21.41
N GLU A 38 0.18 -2.84 -21.00
CA GLU A 38 0.45 -3.36 -19.66
C GLU A 38 1.59 -4.39 -19.70
N VAL A 39 2.37 -4.43 -18.61
CA VAL A 39 3.34 -5.50 -18.39
C VAL A 39 2.59 -6.73 -17.88
N PRO A 40 2.60 -7.86 -18.63
CA PRO A 40 1.94 -9.09 -18.19
C PRO A 40 2.53 -9.59 -16.87
N GLN A 41 1.66 -9.99 -15.93
CA GLN A 41 2.03 -10.58 -14.65
C GLN A 41 1.66 -12.08 -14.64
N ASP A 42 2.52 -12.92 -14.08
CA ASP A 42 2.21 -14.34 -13.93
C ASP A 42 1.09 -14.57 -12.92
N HIS A 43 1.03 -13.72 -11.89
CA HIS A 43 -0.01 -13.70 -10.88
C HIS A 43 -0.28 -12.27 -10.46
N LYS A 44 -1.53 -11.98 -10.10
CA LYS A 44 -1.92 -10.69 -9.50
C LYS A 44 -1.74 -10.78 -8.00
N LEU A 45 -1.04 -9.82 -7.43
CA LEU A 45 -0.92 -9.72 -5.99
C LEU A 45 -2.25 -9.24 -5.40
N VAL A 46 -2.79 -10.01 -4.46
CA VAL A 46 -3.91 -9.62 -3.62
C VAL A 46 -3.39 -9.56 -2.19
N ILE A 47 -3.35 -8.37 -1.63
CA ILE A 47 -2.77 -8.10 -0.31
C ILE A 47 -3.92 -7.96 0.70
N TYR A 48 -3.83 -8.67 1.82
CA TYR A 48 -4.67 -8.44 2.98
C TYR A 48 -3.85 -7.71 4.04
N GLN A 49 -4.15 -6.42 4.26
CA GLN A 49 -3.53 -5.65 5.31
C GLN A 49 -4.26 -5.87 6.63
N LEU A 50 -3.53 -6.14 7.69
CA LEU A 50 -4.08 -6.20 9.04
C LEU A 50 -3.21 -5.39 10.02
N MET A 51 -3.85 -4.66 10.91
CA MET A 51 -3.21 -4.04 12.05
C MET A 51 -3.04 -5.09 13.14
N THR A 52 -1.81 -5.51 13.40
CA THR A 52 -1.51 -6.73 14.18
C THR A 52 -2.08 -6.65 15.60
N ARG A 53 -1.98 -5.48 16.26
CA ARG A 53 -2.52 -5.29 17.61
C ARG A 53 -4.05 -5.32 17.69
N LEU A 54 -4.75 -5.08 16.57
CA LEU A 54 -6.21 -5.02 16.52
C LEU A 54 -6.82 -6.33 16.02
N PHE A 55 -6.16 -7.02 15.09
CA PHE A 55 -6.71 -8.15 14.33
C PHE A 55 -7.24 -9.28 15.24
N GLY A 56 -6.46 -9.70 16.22
CA GLY A 56 -6.82 -10.82 17.13
C GLY A 56 -7.48 -10.37 18.44
N ASN A 57 -7.69 -9.06 18.63
CA ASN A 57 -8.25 -8.56 19.88
C ASN A 57 -9.71 -8.98 20.07
N LYS A 58 -10.00 -9.67 21.19
CA LYS A 58 -11.32 -10.23 21.55
C LYS A 58 -12.10 -9.34 22.51
N VAL A 59 -11.47 -8.30 23.07
CA VAL A 59 -12.09 -7.38 24.01
C VAL A 59 -12.82 -6.28 23.25
N ALA A 60 -14.06 -6.00 23.62
CA ALA A 60 -14.92 -5.00 22.96
C ALA A 60 -15.19 -3.77 23.85
N LEU A 61 -14.38 -3.55 24.89
CA LEU A 61 -14.63 -2.48 25.85
C LEU A 61 -14.40 -1.08 25.23
N ASN A 62 -13.35 -0.89 24.44
CA ASN A 62 -13.04 0.34 23.73
C ASN A 62 -13.05 1.59 24.62
N LYS A 63 -12.39 1.51 25.77
CA LYS A 63 -12.23 2.64 26.67
C LYS A 63 -11.21 3.62 26.07
N PRO A 64 -11.54 4.91 25.89
CA PRO A 64 -10.57 5.90 25.44
C PRO A 64 -9.31 5.88 26.31
N TYR A 65 -8.15 5.82 25.67
CA TYR A 65 -6.83 5.71 26.34
C TYR A 65 -6.71 4.54 27.33
N GLY A 66 -7.54 3.49 27.15
CA GLY A 66 -7.52 2.30 28.00
C GLY A 66 -6.19 1.55 27.92
N THR A 67 -5.82 0.93 29.04
CA THR A 67 -4.63 0.07 29.10
C THR A 67 -4.82 -1.22 28.29
N ILE A 68 -3.73 -1.92 28.01
CA ILE A 68 -3.77 -3.23 27.37
C ILE A 68 -4.61 -4.26 28.17
N SER A 69 -4.65 -4.14 29.50
CA SER A 69 -5.49 -4.99 30.37
C SER A 69 -6.98 -4.65 30.30
N GLU A 70 -7.35 -3.41 29.97
CA GLU A 70 -8.73 -2.98 29.81
C GLU A 70 -9.28 -3.27 28.43
N ASN A 71 -8.55 -2.86 27.38
CA ASN A 71 -9.02 -2.89 26.00
C ASN A 71 -8.57 -4.15 25.23
N GLY A 72 -7.61 -4.91 25.78
CA GLY A 72 -7.02 -6.04 25.08
C GLY A 72 -6.06 -5.64 23.97
N CYS A 73 -5.37 -6.64 23.42
CA CYS A 73 -4.46 -6.49 22.29
C CYS A 73 -4.37 -7.82 21.54
N GLY A 74 -4.44 -7.79 20.22
CA GLY A 74 -4.16 -8.95 19.37
C GLY A 74 -2.72 -9.39 19.48
N LYS A 75 -2.47 -10.67 19.32
CA LYS A 75 -1.16 -11.31 19.43
C LYS A 75 -0.76 -11.99 18.12
N PHE A 76 0.53 -12.20 17.91
CA PHE A 76 1.03 -13.02 16.78
C PHE A 76 0.35 -14.39 16.73
N ASN A 77 0.08 -14.97 17.88
CA ASN A 77 -0.56 -16.28 18.00
C ASN A 77 -2.09 -16.27 17.78
N ASP A 78 -2.73 -15.10 17.76
CA ASP A 78 -4.15 -14.96 17.38
C ASP A 78 -4.36 -15.04 15.85
N VAL A 79 -3.31 -14.83 15.05
CA VAL A 79 -3.33 -15.12 13.61
C VAL A 79 -3.13 -16.62 13.42
N THR A 80 -4.18 -17.38 13.69
CA THR A 80 -4.18 -18.85 13.68
C THR A 80 -4.19 -19.42 12.26
N ASP A 81 -3.93 -20.74 12.12
CA ASP A 81 -4.10 -21.47 10.86
C ASP A 81 -5.51 -21.24 10.27
N LYS A 82 -6.54 -21.29 11.12
CA LYS A 82 -7.91 -21.00 10.69
C LYS A 82 -8.10 -19.60 10.15
N ALA A 83 -7.50 -18.59 10.79
CA ALA A 83 -7.54 -17.21 10.32
C ALA A 83 -6.91 -17.09 8.92
N LEU A 84 -5.72 -17.69 8.73
CA LEU A 84 -5.00 -17.67 7.46
C LEU A 84 -5.75 -18.40 6.35
N ASP A 85 -6.39 -19.53 6.65
CA ASP A 85 -7.26 -20.24 5.70
C ASP A 85 -8.44 -19.38 5.26
N GLU A 86 -9.10 -18.67 6.18
CA GLU A 86 -10.23 -17.80 5.86
C GLU A 86 -9.81 -16.52 5.10
N ILE A 87 -8.61 -16.01 5.37
CA ILE A 87 -8.00 -14.92 4.58
C ILE A 87 -7.67 -15.42 3.17
N LYS A 88 -7.08 -16.61 3.04
CA LYS A 88 -6.75 -17.20 1.73
C LYS A 88 -7.98 -17.43 0.86
N LYS A 89 -9.13 -17.80 1.45
CA LYS A 89 -10.41 -17.96 0.72
C LYS A 89 -10.92 -16.68 0.07
N LEU A 90 -10.43 -15.51 0.50
CA LEU A 90 -10.68 -14.25 -0.19
C LEU A 90 -9.88 -14.09 -1.50
N GLY A 91 -9.05 -15.05 -1.88
CA GLY A 91 -8.16 -14.93 -3.04
C GLY A 91 -6.86 -14.21 -2.74
N VAL A 92 -6.53 -14.01 -1.47
CA VAL A 92 -5.32 -13.34 -0.98
C VAL A 92 -4.07 -14.16 -1.27
N SER A 93 -3.00 -13.48 -1.65
CA SER A 93 -1.66 -14.04 -1.87
C SER A 93 -0.62 -13.54 -0.86
N HIS A 94 -0.82 -12.36 -0.30
CA HIS A 94 0.11 -11.72 0.64
C HIS A 94 -0.65 -11.18 1.85
N VAL A 95 -0.08 -11.32 3.04
CA VAL A 95 -0.56 -10.68 4.26
C VAL A 95 0.43 -9.60 4.67
N TRP A 96 -0.04 -8.38 4.80
CA TRP A 96 0.76 -7.27 5.34
C TRP A 96 0.43 -7.09 6.82
N TYR A 97 1.39 -7.44 7.65
CA TYR A 97 1.35 -7.26 9.10
C TYR A 97 1.83 -5.85 9.46
N THR A 98 0.89 -4.96 9.75
CA THR A 98 1.17 -3.56 10.13
C THR A 98 1.50 -3.46 11.61
N GLY A 99 2.52 -2.66 11.95
CA GLY A 99 2.87 -2.34 13.34
C GLY A 99 3.64 -3.42 14.07
N VAL A 100 4.50 -4.18 13.37
CA VAL A 100 5.25 -5.31 13.94
C VAL A 100 6.53 -4.88 14.64
N ILE A 101 7.28 -3.91 14.08
CA ILE A 101 8.56 -3.46 14.63
C ILE A 101 8.32 -2.74 15.97
N GLU A 102 9.21 -2.94 16.95
CA GLU A 102 9.13 -2.26 18.25
C GLU A 102 9.08 -0.75 18.07
N HIS A 103 8.04 -0.14 18.66
CA HIS A 103 7.80 1.30 18.63
C HIS A 103 7.56 1.84 20.04
N ALA A 104 7.62 3.16 20.20
CA ALA A 104 7.44 3.81 21.49
C ALA A 104 6.04 3.55 22.05
N THR A 105 5.95 3.12 23.32
CA THR A 105 4.71 2.75 23.99
C THR A 105 4.71 3.19 25.45
N LEU A 106 3.50 3.37 26.05
CA LEU A 106 3.34 3.62 27.47
C LEU A 106 3.16 2.34 28.30
N THR A 107 3.12 1.17 27.67
CA THR A 107 3.02 -0.10 28.38
C THR A 107 4.38 -0.49 28.96
N ASP A 108 4.38 -0.91 30.22
CA ASP A 108 5.60 -1.17 31.00
C ASP A 108 6.05 -2.64 30.85
N TYR A 109 7.18 -2.82 30.21
CA TYR A 109 7.89 -4.10 30.09
C TYR A 109 9.28 -4.06 30.74
N SER A 110 9.47 -3.22 31.77
CA SER A 110 10.75 -3.07 32.49
C SER A 110 11.31 -4.38 33.02
N ALA A 111 10.43 -5.33 33.40
CA ALA A 111 10.81 -6.67 33.81
C ALA A 111 11.50 -7.49 32.69
N GLN A 112 11.35 -7.08 31.42
CA GLN A 112 11.98 -7.65 30.24
C GLN A 112 13.05 -6.72 29.64
N GLY A 113 13.41 -5.64 30.34
CA GLY A 113 14.40 -4.67 29.88
C GLY A 113 13.85 -3.55 28.99
N ILE A 114 12.54 -3.52 28.74
CA ILE A 114 11.86 -2.53 27.90
C ILE A 114 11.00 -1.62 28.80
N PRO A 115 11.55 -0.53 29.36
CA PRO A 115 10.76 0.43 30.14
C PRO A 115 9.80 1.21 29.23
N PRO A 116 8.68 1.71 29.78
CA PRO A 116 7.78 2.56 29.04
C PRO A 116 8.48 3.85 28.59
N ASP A 117 8.06 4.38 27.47
CA ASP A 117 8.55 5.64 26.96
C ASP A 117 7.91 6.84 27.71
N ASP A 118 8.44 8.04 27.49
CA ASP A 118 7.93 9.25 28.10
C ASP A 118 6.62 9.67 27.42
N ALA A 119 5.56 9.83 28.22
CA ALA A 119 4.23 10.13 27.71
C ALA A 119 4.15 11.47 26.95
N ASP A 120 5.08 12.40 27.21
CA ASP A 120 5.16 13.67 26.50
C ASP A 120 5.55 13.52 25.02
N VAL A 121 6.04 12.35 24.62
CA VAL A 121 6.49 12.05 23.23
C VAL A 121 5.97 10.72 22.70
N VAL A 122 4.80 10.28 23.18
CA VAL A 122 4.10 9.09 22.69
C VAL A 122 2.66 9.45 22.34
N LYS A 123 2.19 9.11 21.15
CA LYS A 123 0.79 9.27 20.74
C LYS A 123 -0.07 8.09 21.20
N GLY A 124 -1.17 8.39 21.91
CA GLY A 124 -2.06 7.39 22.45
C GLY A 124 -1.43 6.54 23.57
N ARG A 125 -2.08 5.46 23.94
CA ARG A 125 -1.59 4.54 24.98
C ARG A 125 -0.63 3.49 24.45
N ALA A 126 -0.94 2.93 23.29
CA ALA A 126 -0.15 1.87 22.65
C ALA A 126 1.02 2.45 21.81
N GLY A 127 0.99 3.74 21.54
CA GLY A 127 1.98 4.41 20.70
C GLY A 127 1.75 4.25 19.19
N SER A 128 2.38 5.14 18.43
CA SER A 128 2.36 5.07 16.98
C SER A 128 3.22 3.91 16.48
N PRO A 129 2.69 3.00 15.64
CA PRO A 129 3.48 1.93 15.03
C PRO A 129 4.56 2.44 14.07
N TYR A 130 4.56 3.75 13.80
CA TYR A 130 5.53 4.46 12.96
C TYR A 130 6.60 5.22 13.75
N ALA A 131 6.48 5.31 15.07
CA ALA A 131 7.51 5.86 15.96
C ALA A 131 8.43 4.73 16.44
N ILE A 132 9.29 4.23 15.54
CA ILE A 132 10.15 3.07 15.80
C ILE A 132 11.14 3.36 16.95
N ARG A 133 11.18 2.46 17.92
CA ARG A 133 12.09 2.47 19.06
C ARG A 133 13.29 1.55 18.87
N ASP A 134 13.09 0.37 18.29
CA ASP A 134 14.15 -0.58 17.94
C ASP A 134 13.84 -1.25 16.59
N TYR A 135 14.72 -1.06 15.60
CA TYR A 135 14.57 -1.73 14.30
C TYR A 135 14.91 -3.22 14.29
N TYR A 136 15.55 -3.72 15.32
CA TYR A 136 16.00 -5.12 15.37
C TYR A 136 15.08 -6.00 16.22
N ASP A 137 14.00 -5.43 16.75
CA ASP A 137 13.03 -6.14 17.57
C ASP A 137 11.59 -5.94 17.10
N VAL A 138 10.71 -6.74 17.67
CA VAL A 138 9.26 -6.66 17.45
C VAL A 138 8.55 -6.12 18.69
N ASP A 139 7.42 -5.46 18.47
CA ASP A 139 6.59 -4.87 19.52
C ASP A 139 6.22 -5.92 20.58
N PRO A 140 6.59 -5.69 21.86
CA PRO A 140 6.32 -6.61 22.97
C PRO A 140 4.82 -6.82 23.21
N ASP A 141 3.97 -5.85 22.87
CA ASP A 141 2.51 -5.96 22.96
C ASP A 141 1.97 -7.14 22.16
N LEU A 142 2.62 -7.53 21.07
CA LEU A 142 2.15 -8.53 20.12
C LEU A 142 2.48 -9.98 20.51
N ALA A 143 3.34 -10.16 21.51
CA ALA A 143 3.71 -11.49 21.98
C ALA A 143 2.82 -11.98 23.12
N VAL A 144 2.59 -13.28 23.18
CA VAL A 144 1.97 -13.94 24.34
C VAL A 144 2.99 -14.01 25.47
N VAL A 145 4.26 -14.33 25.14
CA VAL A 145 5.37 -14.36 26.07
C VAL A 145 6.43 -13.38 25.61
N VAL A 146 6.49 -12.21 26.23
CA VAL A 146 7.32 -11.08 25.78
C VAL A 146 8.78 -11.43 25.51
N LYS A 147 9.42 -12.25 26.36
CA LYS A 147 10.79 -12.74 26.15
C LYS A 147 10.96 -13.58 24.87
N ASN A 148 9.88 -14.13 24.33
CA ASN A 148 9.85 -14.97 23.14
C ASN A 148 9.33 -14.21 21.89
N ARG A 149 9.11 -12.88 21.98
CA ARG A 149 8.44 -12.06 20.96
C ARG A 149 8.96 -12.28 19.54
N MET A 150 10.29 -12.28 19.38
CA MET A 150 10.89 -12.52 18.07
C MET A 150 10.60 -13.93 17.54
N SER A 151 10.69 -14.96 18.37
CA SER A 151 10.39 -16.33 17.96
C SER A 151 8.90 -16.55 17.68
N GLU A 152 8.01 -15.83 18.37
CA GLU A 152 6.56 -15.85 18.07
C GLU A 152 6.27 -15.20 16.70
N TYR A 153 6.97 -14.11 16.36
CA TYR A 153 6.85 -13.49 15.03
C TYR A 153 7.44 -14.39 13.93
N GLU A 154 8.61 -14.97 14.13
CA GLU A 154 9.19 -15.94 13.17
C GLU A 154 8.25 -17.16 12.96
N ALA A 155 7.60 -17.62 14.03
CA ALA A 155 6.58 -18.67 13.94
C ALA A 155 5.34 -18.21 13.15
N LEU A 156 4.94 -16.94 13.26
CA LEU A 156 3.87 -16.37 12.44
C LEU A 156 4.26 -16.30 10.95
N ILE A 157 5.48 -15.87 10.63
CA ILE A 157 6.00 -15.88 9.25
C ILE A 157 5.92 -17.30 8.69
N LYS A 158 6.47 -18.27 9.42
CA LYS A 158 6.43 -19.67 9.01
C LYS A 158 4.99 -20.17 8.80
N ARG A 159 4.09 -19.92 9.74
CA ARG A 159 2.67 -20.32 9.66
C ARG A 159 2.01 -19.70 8.42
N THR A 160 2.27 -18.44 8.12
CA THR A 160 1.77 -17.76 6.92
C THR A 160 2.25 -18.47 5.65
N HIS A 161 3.53 -18.83 5.59
CA HIS A 161 4.11 -19.57 4.47
C HIS A 161 3.55 -20.99 4.34
N ASP A 162 3.31 -21.69 5.45
CA ASP A 162 2.74 -23.04 5.46
C ASP A 162 1.32 -23.04 4.83
N HIS A 163 0.59 -21.91 4.90
CA HIS A 163 -0.69 -21.69 4.19
C HIS A 163 -0.52 -21.20 2.74
N GLY A 164 0.71 -21.12 2.23
CA GLY A 164 1.00 -20.66 0.86
C GLY A 164 0.70 -19.18 0.66
N LEU A 165 0.78 -18.38 1.72
CA LEU A 165 0.70 -16.93 1.72
C LEU A 165 2.10 -16.33 1.89
N LYS A 166 2.30 -15.10 1.43
CA LYS A 166 3.53 -14.34 1.56
C LYS A 166 3.39 -13.28 2.65
N VAL A 167 4.51 -12.86 3.26
CA VAL A 167 4.55 -11.90 4.36
C VAL A 167 5.11 -10.56 3.90
N LEU A 168 4.33 -9.50 4.11
CA LEU A 168 4.79 -8.12 3.98
C LEU A 168 4.84 -7.46 5.36
N MET A 169 5.80 -6.56 5.57
CA MET A 169 5.89 -5.75 6.78
C MET A 169 6.21 -4.29 6.43
N ASP A 170 5.94 -3.38 7.36
CA ASP A 170 6.35 -1.98 7.23
C ASP A 170 7.86 -1.84 7.41
N PHE A 171 8.43 -0.92 6.64
CA PHE A 171 9.74 -0.35 6.87
C PHE A 171 9.61 1.16 6.92
N ILE A 172 10.00 1.77 8.02
CA ILE A 172 9.87 3.20 8.29
C ILE A 172 11.24 3.87 8.06
N PRO A 173 11.53 4.40 6.86
CA PRO A 173 12.87 4.90 6.53
C PRO A 173 13.12 6.33 6.98
N ASN A 174 12.07 7.17 7.08
CA ASN A 174 12.21 8.62 7.18
C ASN A 174 12.49 9.11 8.60
N HIS A 175 11.99 8.42 9.61
CA HIS A 175 12.02 8.86 11.00
C HIS A 175 12.00 7.70 12.00
N VAL A 176 12.28 8.02 13.26
CA VAL A 176 12.20 7.10 14.40
C VAL A 176 11.57 7.83 15.59
N ALA A 177 11.22 7.11 16.66
CA ALA A 177 10.80 7.73 17.92
C ALA A 177 11.90 8.66 18.46
N ARG A 178 11.51 9.72 19.22
CA ARG A 178 12.50 10.55 19.94
C ARG A 178 13.32 9.76 20.93
N THR A 179 12.71 8.73 21.51
CA THR A 179 13.29 7.81 22.48
C THR A 179 14.03 6.64 21.83
N TYR A 180 14.31 6.69 20.50
CA TYR A 180 14.97 5.60 19.78
C TYR A 180 16.20 5.08 20.52
N ARG A 181 16.19 3.79 20.79
CA ARG A 181 17.30 3.03 21.38
C ARG A 181 17.10 1.56 21.10
N SER A 182 18.04 0.93 20.41
CA SER A 182 17.98 -0.50 20.16
C SER A 182 18.66 -1.27 21.30
N ASP A 183 17.95 -2.21 21.90
CA ASP A 183 18.48 -3.16 22.89
C ASP A 183 18.62 -4.58 22.32
N ALA A 184 17.99 -4.87 21.19
CA ALA A 184 18.06 -6.17 20.50
C ALA A 184 19.03 -6.21 19.30
N LYS A 185 19.68 -5.11 18.95
CA LYS A 185 20.64 -5.09 17.83
C LYS A 185 21.80 -6.05 18.01
N PRO A 186 22.38 -6.62 16.94
CA PRO A 186 23.61 -7.38 17.00
C PRO A 186 24.74 -6.60 17.69
N LEU A 187 25.58 -7.26 18.45
CA LEU A 187 26.67 -6.64 19.25
C LEU A 187 27.63 -5.78 18.42
N THR A 188 27.77 -6.07 17.14
CA THR A 188 28.63 -5.32 16.21
C THR A 188 27.98 -4.07 15.63
N VAL A 189 26.67 -3.88 15.87
CA VAL A 189 25.92 -2.75 15.32
C VAL A 189 26.04 -1.54 16.23
N VAL A 190 26.48 -0.42 15.65
CA VAL A 190 26.48 0.90 16.29
C VAL A 190 25.13 1.56 16.08
N ASP A 191 24.48 1.95 17.16
CA ASP A 191 23.13 2.50 17.14
C ASP A 191 23.02 3.82 16.37
N LEU A 192 21.81 4.14 15.90
CA LEU A 192 21.55 5.44 15.26
C LEU A 192 21.85 6.57 16.26
N GLY A 193 22.56 7.60 15.77
CA GLY A 193 22.93 8.77 16.56
C GLY A 193 24.08 8.59 17.56
N ALA A 194 24.57 7.36 17.77
CA ALA A 194 25.62 7.09 18.78
C ALA A 194 26.95 7.79 18.48
N THR A 195 27.26 8.01 17.21
CA THR A 195 28.50 8.68 16.75
C THR A 195 28.28 10.07 16.20
N ASP A 196 27.07 10.63 16.32
CA ASP A 196 26.70 11.91 15.75
C ASP A 196 27.43 13.08 16.41
N ASN A 197 27.85 14.02 15.59
CA ASN A 197 28.35 15.32 16.06
C ASN A 197 27.16 16.25 16.37
N LYS A 198 26.74 16.25 17.63
CA LYS A 198 25.59 17.03 18.12
C LYS A 198 25.82 18.55 18.16
N THR A 199 27.05 19.01 17.93
CA THR A 199 27.37 20.46 17.85
C THR A 199 27.08 21.04 16.47
N LYS A 200 26.75 20.21 15.47
CA LYS A 200 26.42 20.58 14.10
C LYS A 200 24.94 20.37 13.84
N ALA A 201 24.27 21.37 13.25
CA ALA A 201 22.88 21.24 12.81
C ALA A 201 22.75 20.16 11.71
N PHE A 202 23.71 20.14 10.80
CA PHE A 202 23.88 19.13 9.77
C PHE A 202 25.35 18.67 9.70
N ALA A 203 25.55 17.38 9.54
CA ALA A 203 26.80 16.78 9.07
C ALA A 203 26.43 15.55 8.21
N PRO A 204 27.10 15.30 7.06
CA PRO A 204 26.71 14.23 6.12
C PRO A 204 26.62 12.83 6.73
N ASN A 205 27.41 12.55 7.77
CA ASN A 205 27.46 11.25 8.47
C ASN A 205 26.71 11.22 9.79
N ASN A 206 26.07 12.33 10.23
CA ASN A 206 25.13 12.26 11.35
C ASN A 206 23.88 11.48 10.93
N ASN A 207 23.30 10.71 11.86
CA ASN A 207 22.06 10.01 11.62
C ASN A 207 20.82 10.91 11.83
N PHE A 208 20.98 12.01 12.58
CA PHE A 208 19.92 12.98 12.88
C PHE A 208 20.31 14.41 12.50
N TYR A 209 19.28 15.25 12.39
CA TYR A 209 19.44 16.71 12.32
C TYR A 209 19.25 17.30 13.71
N TYR A 210 20.18 18.14 14.14
CA TYR A 210 20.18 18.75 15.45
C TYR A 210 19.88 20.24 15.41
N LEU A 211 19.46 20.80 16.56
CA LEU A 211 19.33 22.23 16.80
C LEU A 211 20.31 22.59 17.95
N PRO A 212 21.61 22.86 17.65
CA PRO A 212 22.61 23.06 18.66
C PRO A 212 22.29 24.18 19.62
N GLY A 213 22.42 23.92 20.94
CA GLY A 213 22.12 24.89 21.98
C GLY A 213 20.63 25.10 22.29
N LYS A 214 19.73 24.33 21.64
CA LYS A 214 18.28 24.38 21.88
C LYS A 214 17.80 23.13 22.60
N SER A 215 16.87 23.30 23.52
CA SER A 215 16.16 22.18 24.18
C SER A 215 14.83 21.97 23.52
N PHE A 216 14.43 20.71 23.36
CA PHE A 216 13.10 20.38 22.87
C PHE A 216 12.02 20.87 23.82
N VAL A 217 10.94 21.42 23.27
CA VAL A 217 9.77 21.90 24.01
C VAL A 217 8.57 21.04 23.62
N VAL A 218 7.99 20.38 24.59
CA VAL A 218 6.78 19.56 24.41
C VAL A 218 5.62 20.49 23.99
N PRO A 219 4.84 20.15 22.95
CA PRO A 219 3.70 20.96 22.53
C PRO A 219 2.66 21.10 23.64
N ALA A 220 2.38 22.34 24.08
CA ALA A 220 1.48 22.62 25.20
C ALA A 220 0.02 22.15 24.95
N SER A 221 -0.37 21.99 23.71
CA SER A 221 -1.72 21.51 23.31
C SER A 221 -1.84 19.98 23.29
N TYR A 222 -0.75 19.24 23.51
CA TYR A 222 -0.75 17.80 23.44
C TYR A 222 -0.98 17.18 24.82
N ASN A 223 -1.93 16.26 24.88
CA ASN A 223 -2.19 15.40 26.04
C ASN A 223 -2.45 13.98 25.55
N PRO A 224 -1.44 13.09 25.55
CA PRO A 224 -1.54 11.73 25.02
C PRO A 224 -2.55 10.86 25.76
N LEU A 225 -2.84 11.16 27.02
CA LEU A 225 -3.77 10.41 27.86
C LEU A 225 -5.15 11.06 27.96
N GLY A 226 -5.45 12.09 27.17
CA GLY A 226 -6.73 12.80 27.18
C GLY A 226 -7.02 13.44 28.53
N VAL A 227 -8.13 13.05 29.15
CA VAL A 227 -8.50 13.51 30.50
C VAL A 227 -7.74 12.81 31.63
N LEU A 228 -7.03 11.73 31.31
CA LEU A 228 -6.25 10.94 32.27
C LEU A 228 -4.83 11.47 32.31
N LYS A 229 -4.50 12.22 33.34
CA LYS A 229 -3.12 12.65 33.57
C LYS A 229 -2.32 11.49 34.15
N GLY A 230 -1.39 10.98 33.37
CA GLY A 230 -0.41 10.01 33.83
C GLY A 230 0.75 10.65 34.58
N PRO A 231 1.54 9.88 35.33
CA PRO A 231 2.68 10.40 36.09
C PRO A 231 3.81 10.96 35.21
N ARG A 232 3.71 10.82 33.88
CA ARG A 232 4.71 11.28 32.90
C ARG A 232 4.22 12.38 31.97
N GLU A 233 3.02 12.87 32.17
CA GLU A 233 2.46 14.03 31.45
C GLU A 233 2.83 15.33 32.19
N ASP A 234 4.10 15.59 32.36
CA ASP A 234 4.53 16.76 33.12
C ASP A 234 5.17 17.83 32.22
N GLY A 235 5.20 17.65 30.90
CA GLY A 235 5.76 18.60 29.93
C GLY A 235 7.26 18.76 30.03
N LYS A 236 7.96 17.77 30.61
CA LYS A 236 9.39 17.87 30.94
C LYS A 236 10.26 16.89 30.21
N TYR A 237 9.78 16.29 29.10
CA TYR A 237 10.66 15.45 28.29
C TYR A 237 11.95 16.20 27.93
N PHE A 238 13.09 15.60 28.24
CA PHE A 238 14.39 16.24 28.11
C PHE A 238 15.16 15.74 26.88
N GLU A 239 15.35 16.63 25.90
CA GLU A 239 16.20 16.38 24.73
C GLU A 239 17.06 17.61 24.43
N VAL A 240 18.37 17.50 24.58
CA VAL A 240 19.36 18.55 24.28
C VAL A 240 20.57 17.94 23.55
N PRO A 241 20.94 18.46 22.37
CA PRO A 241 20.17 19.41 21.56
C PRO A 241 18.88 18.78 21.03
N ALA A 242 17.86 19.59 20.81
CA ALA A 242 16.64 19.17 20.15
C ALA A 242 16.95 18.65 18.75
N LYS A 243 16.11 17.73 18.23
CA LYS A 243 16.22 17.16 16.88
C LYS A 243 15.03 17.61 16.03
N ALA A 244 15.23 17.71 14.70
CA ALA A 244 14.14 17.97 13.77
C ALA A 244 13.09 16.85 13.81
N THR A 245 11.82 17.18 13.58
CA THR A 245 10.71 16.21 13.54
C THR A 245 10.69 15.40 12.24
N GLY A 246 9.98 14.27 12.24
CA GLY A 246 9.87 13.40 11.08
C GLY A 246 9.29 14.08 9.83
N ASN A 247 8.45 15.10 9.98
CA ASN A 247 7.85 15.85 8.88
C ASN A 247 8.62 17.14 8.49
N ASP A 248 9.95 17.14 8.67
CA ASP A 248 10.85 18.21 8.23
C ASP A 248 10.69 19.56 8.97
N VAL A 249 10.21 19.56 10.24
CA VAL A 249 10.15 20.77 11.06
C VAL A 249 11.43 20.94 11.88
N PHE A 250 12.22 21.97 11.54
CA PHE A 250 13.50 22.31 12.18
C PHE A 250 13.27 23.37 13.26
N SER A 251 12.48 23.02 14.28
CA SER A 251 12.16 23.89 15.43
C SER A 251 12.32 23.12 16.72
N GLU A 252 12.81 23.78 17.78
CA GLU A 252 12.84 23.24 19.12
C GLU A 252 11.44 23.12 19.74
N ALA A 253 10.46 23.91 19.25
CA ALA A 253 9.08 23.94 19.72
C ALA A 253 8.12 23.60 18.56
N PRO A 254 8.05 22.35 18.11
CA PRO A 254 7.10 21.93 17.10
C PRO A 254 5.66 21.99 17.65
N LYS A 255 4.68 21.99 16.74
CA LYS A 255 3.26 21.88 17.10
C LYS A 255 2.87 20.41 17.29
N ALA A 256 1.68 20.15 17.82
CA ALA A 256 1.18 18.79 18.05
C ALA A 256 0.99 17.97 16.75
N ASP A 257 0.73 18.63 15.63
CA ASP A 257 0.58 18.02 14.29
C ASP A 257 1.88 17.91 13.48
N ASP A 258 3.00 18.38 14.05
CA ASP A 258 4.33 18.35 13.40
C ASP A 258 5.08 17.02 13.61
N TRP A 259 4.40 15.90 13.83
CA TRP A 259 4.99 14.59 14.17
C TRP A 259 6.04 14.72 15.27
N PHE A 260 5.71 15.53 16.28
CA PHE A 260 6.64 15.93 17.35
C PHE A 260 7.23 14.76 18.15
N GLU A 261 6.54 13.62 18.18
CA GLU A 261 6.97 12.38 18.82
C GLU A 261 8.08 11.64 18.06
N THR A 262 8.40 12.09 16.85
CA THR A 262 9.41 11.47 15.98
C THR A 262 10.59 12.41 15.70
N THR A 263 11.70 11.81 15.26
CA THR A 263 12.90 12.53 14.78
C THR A 263 13.27 12.08 13.39
N LYS A 264 13.60 13.07 12.53
CA LYS A 264 14.00 12.81 11.14
C LYS A 264 15.37 12.17 11.05
N LEU A 265 15.48 11.14 10.21
CA LEU A 265 16.74 10.52 9.83
C LEU A 265 17.44 11.33 8.73
N ASN A 266 18.76 11.50 8.88
CA ASN A 266 19.59 12.25 7.95
C ASN A 266 20.20 11.34 6.89
N TYR A 267 19.73 11.47 5.67
CA TYR A 267 20.23 10.75 4.50
C TYR A 267 21.30 11.53 3.72
N GLY A 268 21.97 12.49 4.34
CA GLY A 268 23.00 13.29 3.69
C GLY A 268 22.45 14.45 2.85
N VAL A 269 21.25 14.94 3.16
CA VAL A 269 20.64 16.12 2.53
C VAL A 269 20.64 17.29 3.50
N ASP A 270 21.29 18.40 3.15
CA ASP A 270 21.30 19.62 3.97
C ASP A 270 20.03 20.45 3.69
N TYR A 271 18.96 20.16 4.42
CA TYR A 271 17.64 20.80 4.25
C TYR A 271 17.66 22.31 4.46
N GLN A 272 18.51 22.81 5.35
CA GLN A 272 18.56 24.23 5.72
C GLN A 272 19.43 25.07 4.76
N ASN A 273 20.25 24.40 3.93
CA ASN A 273 21.13 25.05 2.94
C ASN A 273 20.80 24.60 1.52
N GLY A 274 19.56 24.85 1.09
CA GLY A 274 19.09 24.60 -0.27
C GLY A 274 18.93 23.12 -0.64
N ARG A 275 18.74 22.24 0.35
CA ARG A 275 18.57 20.78 0.18
C ARG A 275 19.76 20.14 -0.56
N LYS A 276 20.97 20.65 -0.32
CA LYS A 276 22.18 20.18 -0.99
C LYS A 276 22.49 18.73 -0.61
N PRO A 277 22.66 17.83 -1.59
CA PRO A 277 22.96 16.43 -1.33
C PRO A 277 24.47 16.21 -1.06
N TYR A 278 24.76 15.29 -0.15
CA TYR A 278 26.12 14.83 0.23
C TYR A 278 26.09 13.29 0.29
N PHE A 279 26.08 12.63 -0.88
CA PHE A 279 25.94 11.17 -0.99
C PHE A 279 27.26 10.45 -1.21
N GLN A 280 28.40 11.18 -1.28
CA GLN A 280 29.75 10.64 -1.40
C GLN A 280 30.66 11.25 -0.33
N PRO A 281 31.30 10.43 0.52
CA PRO A 281 31.09 8.97 0.65
C PRO A 281 29.65 8.63 1.07
N VAL A 282 29.21 7.38 0.84
CA VAL A 282 27.87 6.92 1.22
C VAL A 282 27.60 7.23 2.70
N PRO A 283 26.50 7.95 3.01
CA PRO A 283 26.15 8.33 4.37
C PRO A 283 26.02 7.14 5.31
N ASP A 284 26.33 7.33 6.58
CA ASP A 284 26.24 6.27 7.60
C ASP A 284 24.82 5.72 7.76
N THR A 285 23.80 6.61 7.72
CA THR A 285 22.39 6.21 7.75
C THR A 285 22.03 5.21 6.64
N TRP A 286 22.57 5.39 5.42
CA TRP A 286 22.28 4.45 4.32
C TRP A 286 22.76 3.05 4.61
N LYS A 287 23.95 2.92 5.22
CA LYS A 287 24.54 1.62 5.58
C LYS A 287 23.73 0.95 6.67
N LYS A 288 23.37 1.71 7.72
CA LYS A 288 22.56 1.19 8.84
C LYS A 288 21.17 0.74 8.35
N MET A 289 20.49 1.55 7.54
CA MET A 289 19.16 1.20 7.01
C MET A 289 19.22 0.01 6.03
N ARG A 290 20.30 -0.12 5.25
CA ARG A 290 20.55 -1.34 4.44
C ARG A 290 20.68 -2.57 5.34
N ASP A 291 21.46 -2.48 6.41
CA ASP A 291 21.72 -3.62 7.30
C ASP A 291 20.45 -4.04 8.04
N ILE A 292 19.57 -3.10 8.42
CA ILE A 292 18.24 -3.37 8.96
C ILE A 292 17.36 -4.12 7.95
N LEU A 293 17.29 -3.65 6.70
CA LEU A 293 16.50 -4.32 5.66
C LEU A 293 17.03 -5.73 5.35
N VAL A 294 18.36 -5.91 5.32
CA VAL A 294 19.02 -7.22 5.16
C VAL A 294 18.71 -8.15 6.34
N TYR A 295 18.71 -7.63 7.56
CA TYR A 295 18.33 -8.38 8.76
C TYR A 295 16.92 -8.96 8.64
N TRP A 296 15.93 -8.12 8.29
CA TRP A 296 14.55 -8.57 8.14
C TRP A 296 14.35 -9.48 6.90
N ALA A 297 15.03 -9.22 5.79
CA ALA A 297 15.05 -10.13 4.65
C ALA A 297 15.57 -11.52 5.06
N GLY A 298 16.56 -11.58 5.95
CA GLY A 298 17.07 -12.82 6.54
C GLY A 298 16.08 -13.54 7.46
N LYS A 299 15.06 -12.84 7.99
CA LYS A 299 13.95 -13.41 8.76
C LYS A 299 12.82 -13.98 7.88
N ASN A 300 13.03 -14.09 6.56
CA ASN A 300 12.09 -14.63 5.59
C ASN A 300 10.82 -13.79 5.35
N VAL A 301 10.83 -12.48 5.57
CA VAL A 301 9.78 -11.61 5.04
C VAL A 301 9.88 -11.55 3.51
N ASP A 302 8.75 -11.48 2.82
CA ASP A 302 8.67 -11.51 1.35
C ASP A 302 8.59 -10.12 0.73
N GLY A 303 8.44 -9.07 1.55
CA GLY A 303 8.45 -7.70 1.04
C GLY A 303 8.28 -6.66 2.12
N PHE A 304 8.55 -5.42 1.71
CA PHE A 304 8.43 -4.23 2.55
C PHE A 304 7.47 -3.23 1.95
N ARG A 305 6.55 -2.72 2.76
CA ARG A 305 5.87 -1.45 2.50
C ARG A 305 6.72 -0.35 3.13
N CYS A 306 7.22 0.55 2.31
CA CYS A 306 8.11 1.62 2.73
C CYS A 306 7.32 2.88 3.01
N ASP A 307 7.26 3.25 4.29
CA ASP A 307 6.54 4.41 4.82
C ASP A 307 7.12 5.71 4.26
N VAL A 308 6.26 6.64 3.83
CA VAL A 308 6.60 7.96 3.26
C VAL A 308 7.88 7.95 2.41
N ALA A 309 7.99 6.98 1.52
CA ALA A 309 9.21 6.70 0.76
C ALA A 309 9.72 7.90 -0.04
N GLU A 310 8.84 8.82 -0.42
CA GLU A 310 9.21 10.05 -1.15
C GLU A 310 9.87 11.12 -0.27
N MET A 311 9.81 11.00 1.06
CA MET A 311 10.55 11.86 1.98
C MET A 311 12.04 11.44 2.13
N VAL A 312 12.43 10.34 1.51
CA VAL A 312 13.79 9.80 1.49
C VAL A 312 14.36 9.92 0.07
N PRO A 313 15.63 10.32 -0.10
CA PRO A 313 16.22 10.49 -1.43
C PRO A 313 16.11 9.23 -2.29
N VAL A 314 15.70 9.40 -3.54
CA VAL A 314 15.57 8.28 -4.48
C VAL A 314 16.90 7.54 -4.71
N GLU A 315 18.03 8.22 -4.53
CA GLU A 315 19.37 7.66 -4.60
C GLU A 315 19.63 6.61 -3.51
N PHE A 316 19.05 6.80 -2.31
CA PHE A 316 19.10 5.77 -1.27
C PHE A 316 18.38 4.50 -1.72
N TRP A 317 17.21 4.62 -2.30
CA TRP A 317 16.44 3.47 -2.79
C TRP A 317 17.18 2.75 -3.92
N ALA A 318 17.76 3.51 -4.85
CA ALA A 318 18.63 2.97 -5.91
C ALA A 318 19.85 2.22 -5.36
N TYR A 319 20.36 2.61 -4.20
CA TYR A 319 21.44 1.94 -3.49
C TYR A 319 20.96 0.69 -2.75
N VAL A 320 19.87 0.80 -1.98
CA VAL A 320 19.52 -0.24 -1.00
C VAL A 320 18.73 -1.40 -1.59
N ILE A 321 17.77 -1.15 -2.48
CA ILE A 321 16.90 -2.22 -3.02
C ILE A 321 17.70 -3.30 -3.74
N PRO A 322 18.67 -2.99 -4.63
CA PRO A 322 19.51 -4.03 -5.22
C PRO A 322 20.35 -4.82 -4.20
N GLU A 323 20.83 -4.17 -3.12
CA GLU A 323 21.60 -4.85 -2.08
C GLU A 323 20.74 -5.88 -1.33
N VAL A 324 19.52 -5.54 -0.96
CA VAL A 324 18.58 -6.47 -0.32
C VAL A 324 18.17 -7.60 -1.27
N LYS A 325 17.94 -7.29 -2.55
CA LYS A 325 17.61 -8.30 -3.57
C LYS A 325 18.76 -9.26 -3.88
N LYS A 326 20.02 -8.94 -3.54
CA LYS A 326 21.12 -9.94 -3.58
C LYS A 326 20.95 -11.03 -2.54
N VAL A 327 20.38 -10.70 -1.38
CA VAL A 327 20.13 -11.66 -0.29
C VAL A 327 18.83 -12.44 -0.57
N ARG A 328 17.80 -11.76 -1.04
CA ARG A 328 16.51 -12.35 -1.37
C ARG A 328 15.97 -11.79 -2.70
N PRO A 329 16.24 -12.47 -3.83
CA PRO A 329 15.95 -11.93 -5.17
C PRO A 329 14.47 -11.66 -5.46
N ASP A 330 13.56 -12.40 -4.84
CA ASP A 330 12.11 -12.33 -5.02
C ASP A 330 11.40 -11.35 -4.04
N ILE A 331 12.16 -10.69 -3.16
CA ILE A 331 11.59 -9.72 -2.21
C ILE A 331 11.03 -8.50 -2.95
N ILE A 332 9.83 -8.06 -2.56
CA ILE A 332 9.17 -6.91 -3.19
C ILE A 332 9.24 -5.66 -2.31
N PHE A 333 9.29 -4.51 -2.98
CA PHE A 333 9.27 -3.19 -2.34
C PHE A 333 8.08 -2.39 -2.84
N ILE A 334 7.24 -1.94 -1.92
CA ILE A 334 6.05 -1.12 -2.19
C ILE A 334 6.29 0.25 -1.55
N ALA A 335 6.28 1.31 -2.36
CA ALA A 335 6.46 2.66 -1.85
C ALA A 335 5.12 3.33 -1.55
N GLU A 336 5.02 3.93 -0.38
CA GLU A 336 4.06 4.98 -0.13
C GLU A 336 4.59 6.27 -0.75
N ALA A 337 3.97 6.72 -1.84
CA ALA A 337 4.32 7.92 -2.57
C ALA A 337 3.05 8.63 -3.06
N TYR A 338 3.02 9.95 -2.94
CA TYR A 338 1.84 10.77 -3.18
C TYR A 338 2.03 11.83 -4.28
N ASN A 339 3.24 11.96 -4.82
CA ASN A 339 3.52 12.88 -5.92
C ASN A 339 3.51 12.15 -7.28
N PRO A 340 2.45 12.27 -8.11
CA PRO A 340 2.39 11.58 -9.40
C PRO A 340 3.53 11.93 -10.36
N LYS A 341 4.12 13.13 -10.22
CA LYS A 341 5.25 13.56 -11.06
C LYS A 341 6.53 12.76 -10.77
N GLU A 342 6.65 12.20 -9.58
CA GLU A 342 7.80 11.42 -9.15
C GLU A 342 7.62 9.91 -9.26
N TYR A 343 6.41 9.42 -9.55
CA TYR A 343 6.14 7.97 -9.62
C TYR A 343 7.14 7.24 -10.51
N LYS A 344 7.37 7.75 -11.72
CA LYS A 344 8.34 7.15 -12.64
C LYS A 344 9.77 7.15 -12.09
N THR A 345 10.15 8.21 -11.38
CA THR A 345 11.47 8.33 -10.74
C THR A 345 11.65 7.21 -9.69
N TYR A 346 10.66 6.98 -8.84
CA TYR A 346 10.73 5.93 -7.81
C TYR A 346 10.67 4.52 -8.41
N LEU A 347 9.91 4.31 -9.48
CA LEU A 347 9.86 3.04 -10.19
C LEU A 347 11.17 2.70 -10.93
N ASP A 348 11.70 3.65 -11.70
CA ASP A 348 12.79 3.39 -12.63
C ASP A 348 14.17 3.56 -11.97
N LYS A 349 14.40 4.69 -11.26
CA LYS A 349 15.64 4.98 -10.54
C LYS A 349 15.62 4.37 -9.15
N GLY A 350 14.54 4.54 -8.39
CA GLY A 350 14.38 4.03 -7.03
C GLY A 350 14.29 2.51 -6.94
N LYS A 351 13.92 1.81 -8.04
CA LYS A 351 13.81 0.35 -8.14
C LYS A 351 12.68 -0.27 -7.34
N PHE A 352 11.68 0.50 -6.93
CA PHE A 352 10.48 -0.05 -6.33
C PHE A 352 9.73 -0.96 -7.30
N ASP A 353 9.16 -2.02 -6.78
CA ASP A 353 8.32 -2.93 -7.56
C ASP A 353 6.93 -2.31 -7.78
N TYR A 354 6.37 -1.69 -6.74
CA TYR A 354 5.03 -1.08 -6.76
C TYR A 354 4.99 0.25 -5.99
N LEU A 355 4.04 1.11 -6.36
CA LEU A 355 3.71 2.35 -5.67
C LEU A 355 2.22 2.38 -5.30
N TYR A 356 1.85 3.18 -4.30
CA TYR A 356 0.46 3.48 -3.98
C TYR A 356 -0.23 4.28 -5.09
N ASP A 357 -1.43 3.87 -5.49
CA ASP A 357 -2.34 4.63 -6.37
C ASP A 357 -3.32 5.46 -5.51
N LYS A 358 -2.76 6.34 -4.66
CA LYS A 358 -3.54 7.10 -3.68
C LYS A 358 -4.14 8.38 -4.32
N VAL A 359 -3.28 9.25 -4.82
CA VAL A 359 -3.69 10.57 -5.33
C VAL A 359 -4.50 10.44 -6.63
N GLY A 360 -4.21 9.43 -7.43
CA GLY A 360 -4.95 9.14 -8.65
C GLY A 360 -6.25 8.37 -8.38
N LEU A 361 -6.18 7.03 -8.44
CA LEU A 361 -7.38 6.21 -8.44
C LEU A 361 -8.12 6.21 -7.10
N TYR A 362 -7.43 6.12 -5.96
CA TYR A 362 -8.11 6.13 -4.66
C TYR A 362 -8.93 7.41 -4.48
N ASP A 363 -8.35 8.59 -4.69
CA ASP A 363 -9.05 9.86 -4.51
C ASP A 363 -10.22 10.04 -5.50
N GLY A 364 -10.06 9.56 -6.73
CA GLY A 364 -11.14 9.52 -7.72
C GLY A 364 -12.30 8.61 -7.29
N LEU A 365 -11.98 7.38 -6.88
CA LEU A 365 -12.98 6.42 -6.38
C LEU A 365 -13.64 6.91 -5.09
N ARG A 366 -12.89 7.58 -4.22
CA ARG A 366 -13.41 8.19 -2.99
C ARG A 366 -14.51 9.21 -3.32
N ARG A 367 -14.29 10.11 -4.28
CA ARG A 367 -15.31 11.07 -4.72
C ARG A 367 -16.53 10.36 -5.34
N LEU A 368 -16.33 9.32 -6.15
CA LEU A 368 -17.42 8.51 -6.69
C LEU A 368 -18.25 7.81 -5.61
N MET A 369 -17.61 7.22 -4.61
CA MET A 369 -18.30 6.60 -3.48
C MET A 369 -19.12 7.60 -2.67
N ARG A 370 -18.68 8.85 -2.61
CA ARG A 370 -19.41 9.96 -1.97
C ARG A 370 -20.49 10.58 -2.86
N GLN A 371 -20.63 10.13 -4.10
CA GLN A 371 -21.53 10.70 -5.13
C GLN A 371 -21.15 12.14 -5.55
N GLU A 372 -19.89 12.52 -5.37
CA GLU A 372 -19.36 13.87 -5.64
C GLU A 372 -18.62 13.95 -6.99
N GLY A 373 -18.12 12.80 -7.51
CA GLY A 373 -17.30 12.71 -8.72
C GLY A 373 -18.04 12.19 -9.94
N THR A 374 -17.28 11.96 -11.01
CA THR A 374 -17.72 11.29 -12.25
C THR A 374 -16.73 10.20 -12.64
N THR A 375 -17.16 9.24 -13.48
CA THR A 375 -16.27 8.15 -13.93
C THR A 375 -15.15 8.62 -14.85
N GLU A 376 -15.17 9.86 -15.33
CA GLU A 376 -14.07 10.48 -16.07
C GLU A 376 -12.77 10.52 -15.24
N GLU A 377 -12.89 10.56 -13.91
CA GLU A 377 -11.75 10.49 -13.01
C GLU A 377 -10.98 9.18 -13.15
N ILE A 378 -11.66 8.06 -13.41
CA ILE A 378 -11.02 6.76 -13.68
C ILE A 378 -10.27 6.82 -15.01
N THR A 379 -10.90 7.39 -16.05
CA THR A 379 -10.28 7.59 -17.38
C THR A 379 -8.99 8.39 -17.27
N LYS A 380 -9.01 9.50 -16.53
CA LYS A 380 -7.84 10.36 -16.34
C LYS A 380 -6.66 9.58 -15.71
N VAL A 381 -6.93 8.76 -14.71
CA VAL A 381 -5.87 8.00 -14.01
C VAL A 381 -5.10 7.09 -14.95
N TRP A 382 -5.78 6.21 -15.69
CA TRP A 382 -5.08 5.25 -16.55
C TRP A 382 -4.49 5.90 -17.81
N LYS A 383 -5.12 6.97 -18.31
CA LYS A 383 -4.75 7.64 -19.56
C LYS A 383 -3.60 8.63 -19.37
N GLU A 384 -3.56 9.33 -18.24
CA GLU A 384 -2.62 10.41 -17.98
C GLU A 384 -1.64 10.11 -16.85
N GLU A 385 -2.13 9.66 -15.68
CA GLU A 385 -1.35 9.61 -14.45
C GLU A 385 -0.51 8.35 -14.32
N SER A 386 -1.04 7.18 -14.71
CA SER A 386 -0.34 5.88 -14.64
C SER A 386 -0.10 5.23 -16.00
N ASN A 387 -0.15 6.00 -17.08
CA ASN A 387 0.04 5.50 -18.45
C ASN A 387 1.42 4.83 -18.61
N GLY A 388 1.40 3.57 -19.05
CA GLY A 388 2.59 2.75 -19.26
C GLY A 388 3.14 2.07 -18.00
N PHE A 389 2.62 2.37 -16.79
CA PHE A 389 3.02 1.70 -15.54
C PHE A 389 1.86 1.37 -14.58
N SER A 390 0.62 1.39 -15.08
CA SER A 390 -0.58 1.07 -14.31
C SER A 390 -0.52 -0.31 -13.63
N SER A 391 0.22 -1.26 -14.22
CA SER A 391 0.51 -2.58 -13.65
C SER A 391 1.43 -2.55 -12.43
N ARG A 392 2.06 -1.42 -12.14
CA ARG A 392 2.96 -1.23 -10.98
C ARG A 392 2.31 -0.38 -9.87
N MET A 393 1.01 -0.10 -9.98
CA MET A 393 0.27 0.68 -9.00
C MET A 393 -0.53 -0.24 -8.07
N LEU A 394 -0.29 -0.13 -6.76
CA LEU A 394 -1.07 -0.80 -5.72
C LEU A 394 -2.37 -0.02 -5.48
N ARG A 395 -3.51 -0.67 -5.68
CA ARG A 395 -4.85 -0.09 -5.57
C ARG A 395 -5.58 -0.59 -4.34
N PHE A 396 -6.29 0.31 -3.68
CA PHE A 396 -7.01 0.02 -2.45
C PHE A 396 -8.15 1.04 -2.24
N LEU A 397 -9.05 0.76 -1.30
CA LEU A 397 -10.12 1.67 -0.88
C LEU A 397 -10.06 2.03 0.60
N GLU A 398 -9.43 1.20 1.42
CA GLU A 398 -9.12 1.45 2.83
C GLU A 398 -7.70 1.00 3.13
N ASN A 399 -7.08 1.65 4.09
CA ASN A 399 -5.88 1.23 4.79
C ASN A 399 -5.91 1.78 6.23
N HIS A 400 -4.82 1.67 6.95
CA HIS A 400 -4.73 2.13 8.34
C HIS A 400 -4.74 3.66 8.50
N ASP A 401 -4.48 4.44 7.44
CA ASP A 401 -4.46 5.91 7.44
C ASP A 401 -5.75 6.54 6.90
N GLU A 402 -6.56 5.77 6.17
CA GLU A 402 -7.74 6.30 5.50
C GLU A 402 -9.03 6.02 6.28
N GLN A 403 -10.04 6.85 6.03
CA GLN A 403 -11.37 6.68 6.61
C GLN A 403 -12.00 5.36 6.18
N ARG A 404 -12.75 4.71 7.08
CA ARG A 404 -13.57 3.55 6.76
C ARG A 404 -14.73 3.96 5.84
N ILE A 405 -14.99 3.17 4.80
CA ILE A 405 -16.07 3.46 3.84
C ILE A 405 -17.43 3.50 4.54
N ALA A 406 -17.65 2.61 5.50
CA ALA A 406 -18.90 2.54 6.27
C ALA A 406 -19.04 3.65 7.32
N SER A 407 -18.01 4.48 7.54
CA SER A 407 -18.06 5.58 8.49
C SER A 407 -19.08 6.65 8.08
N LYS A 408 -19.71 7.26 9.09
CA LYS A 408 -20.55 8.46 8.92
C LYS A 408 -19.76 9.65 8.32
N ASP A 409 -18.45 9.68 8.54
CA ASP A 409 -17.55 10.73 8.08
C ASP A 409 -17.05 10.52 6.64
N PHE A 410 -17.43 9.40 6.03
CA PHE A 410 -17.07 9.09 4.64
C PHE A 410 -18.31 8.78 3.77
N ALA A 411 -18.75 7.51 3.69
CA ALA A 411 -19.76 7.09 2.73
C ALA A 411 -20.98 6.38 3.37
N THR A 412 -20.93 6.06 4.66
CA THR A 412 -21.99 5.45 5.47
C THR A 412 -22.41 4.04 5.06
N ASP A 413 -22.50 3.78 3.76
CA ASP A 413 -22.92 2.48 3.20
C ASP A 413 -21.72 1.71 2.65
N PRO A 414 -21.31 0.56 3.25
CA PRO A 414 -20.17 -0.22 2.78
C PRO A 414 -20.35 -0.79 1.36
N ARG A 415 -21.59 -0.88 0.85
CA ARG A 415 -21.87 -1.32 -0.53
C ARG A 415 -21.36 -0.34 -1.58
N ARG A 416 -21.09 0.91 -1.22
CA ARG A 416 -20.46 1.90 -2.12
C ARG A 416 -19.08 1.46 -2.59
N ALA A 417 -18.45 0.55 -1.85
CA ALA A 417 -17.22 -0.11 -2.25
C ALA A 417 -17.39 -1.09 -3.42
N ILE A 418 -18.58 -1.63 -3.69
CA ILE A 418 -18.78 -2.68 -4.70
C ILE A 418 -18.30 -2.24 -6.10
N PRO A 419 -18.81 -1.14 -6.70
CA PRO A 419 -18.30 -0.67 -7.98
C PRO A 419 -16.84 -0.20 -7.91
N ALA A 420 -16.46 0.49 -6.82
CA ALA A 420 -15.12 1.01 -6.65
C ALA A 420 -14.06 -0.09 -6.54
N MET A 421 -14.32 -1.12 -5.72
CA MET A 421 -13.38 -2.24 -5.56
C MET A 421 -13.30 -3.09 -6.84
N THR A 422 -14.39 -3.21 -7.59
CA THR A 422 -14.37 -3.89 -8.89
C THR A 422 -13.41 -3.18 -9.85
N VAL A 423 -13.48 -1.85 -9.94
CA VAL A 423 -12.51 -1.07 -10.73
C VAL A 423 -11.09 -1.24 -10.18
N ALA A 424 -10.86 -1.05 -8.88
CA ALA A 424 -9.54 -1.20 -8.27
C ALA A 424 -8.91 -2.57 -8.54
N ALA A 425 -9.71 -3.64 -8.47
CA ALA A 425 -9.24 -5.01 -8.64
C ALA A 425 -9.02 -5.42 -10.11
N THR A 426 -9.69 -4.79 -11.09
CA THR A 426 -9.71 -5.32 -12.47
C THR A 426 -9.23 -4.35 -13.54
N LEU A 427 -9.05 -3.07 -13.21
CA LEU A 427 -8.61 -2.04 -14.19
C LEU A 427 -7.23 -2.35 -14.78
N ALA A 428 -6.30 -2.88 -13.98
CA ALA A 428 -4.96 -3.26 -14.42
C ALA A 428 -4.48 -4.55 -13.75
N SER A 429 -3.32 -5.05 -14.18
CA SER A 429 -2.68 -6.25 -13.62
C SER A 429 -1.98 -6.02 -12.27
N GLY A 430 -1.76 -4.77 -11.86
CA GLY A 430 -1.08 -4.39 -10.62
C GLY A 430 -1.76 -4.91 -9.35
N PRO A 431 -1.08 -4.78 -8.19
CA PRO A 431 -1.61 -5.25 -6.91
C PRO A 431 -2.94 -4.62 -6.52
N VAL A 432 -3.73 -5.34 -5.74
CA VAL A 432 -4.91 -4.82 -5.05
C VAL A 432 -4.83 -5.17 -3.57
N MET A 433 -5.27 -4.27 -2.71
CA MET A 433 -5.24 -4.45 -1.26
C MET A 433 -6.64 -4.33 -0.66
N LEU A 434 -6.87 -5.17 0.36
CA LEU A 434 -8.03 -5.16 1.22
C LEU A 434 -7.57 -4.96 2.67
N TYR A 435 -8.13 -3.97 3.37
CA TYR A 435 -7.84 -3.74 4.78
C TYR A 435 -8.82 -4.55 5.67
N MET A 436 -8.33 -5.07 6.80
CA MET A 436 -9.13 -5.85 7.75
C MET A 436 -10.42 -5.09 8.15
N GLY A 437 -11.55 -5.78 8.11
CA GLY A 437 -12.84 -5.20 8.44
C GLY A 437 -13.57 -4.53 7.26
N GLN A 438 -12.89 -4.14 6.18
CA GLN A 438 -13.52 -3.55 5.00
C GLN A 438 -14.57 -4.51 4.38
N ASP A 439 -14.25 -5.78 4.32
CA ASP A 439 -15.09 -6.84 3.75
C ASP A 439 -16.34 -7.19 4.58
N VAL A 440 -16.44 -6.62 5.78
CA VAL A 440 -17.61 -6.76 6.67
C VAL A 440 -18.21 -5.41 7.05
N GLY A 441 -17.73 -4.31 6.46
CA GLY A 441 -18.29 -2.98 6.64
C GLY A 441 -17.97 -2.35 7.99
N GLU A 442 -16.72 -2.41 8.44
CA GLU A 442 -16.28 -1.74 9.68
C GLU A 442 -16.43 -0.22 9.57
N PRO A 443 -17.18 0.44 10.47
CA PRO A 443 -17.47 1.87 10.36
C PRO A 443 -16.51 2.80 11.09
N ALA A 444 -15.66 2.32 12.01
CA ALA A 444 -14.86 3.14 12.93
C ALA A 444 -15.72 4.19 13.66
N GLN A 445 -16.47 3.74 14.66
CA GLN A 445 -17.42 4.56 15.41
C GLN A 445 -16.88 4.92 16.80
N GLY A 446 -17.25 6.12 17.27
CA GLY A 446 -16.96 6.58 18.62
C GLY A 446 -15.71 7.43 18.68
N THR A 447 -15.00 7.37 19.82
CA THR A 447 -13.83 8.21 20.10
C THR A 447 -12.53 7.67 19.53
N GLU A 448 -12.61 6.70 18.65
CA GLU A 448 -11.45 6.26 17.86
C GLU A 448 -11.12 7.27 16.76
N GLY A 449 -9.96 7.10 16.13
CA GLY A 449 -9.46 8.02 15.11
C GLY A 449 -8.08 8.56 15.46
N PHE A 450 -7.60 9.51 14.67
CA PHE A 450 -6.24 10.04 14.85
C PHE A 450 -6.17 11.24 15.80
N SER A 451 -7.25 11.96 15.92
CA SER A 451 -7.33 13.13 16.81
C SER A 451 -8.69 13.30 17.47
N SER A 452 -9.63 12.48 17.12
CA SER A 452 -10.99 12.36 17.67
C SER A 452 -11.80 11.43 16.78
N GLU A 453 -13.12 11.48 16.81
CA GLU A 453 -14.00 10.78 15.88
C GLU A 453 -13.86 11.39 14.47
N ASP A 454 -13.11 10.72 13.60
CA ASP A 454 -12.81 11.19 12.24
C ASP A 454 -13.04 10.12 11.15
N GLY A 455 -13.66 9.00 11.52
CA GLY A 455 -13.98 7.89 10.61
C GLY A 455 -12.82 6.93 10.34
N ARG A 456 -11.72 7.05 11.08
CA ARG A 456 -10.57 6.13 11.02
C ARG A 456 -10.57 5.19 12.21
N THR A 457 -10.10 3.98 12.01
CA THR A 457 -9.76 3.08 13.12
C THR A 457 -8.42 3.53 13.71
N THR A 458 -8.34 3.71 15.04
CA THR A 458 -7.11 4.16 15.70
C THR A 458 -5.94 3.21 15.45
N ILE A 459 -4.76 3.82 15.26
CA ILE A 459 -3.47 3.11 15.22
C ILE A 459 -2.60 3.43 16.45
N PHE A 460 -3.11 4.24 17.39
CA PHE A 460 -2.35 4.75 18.54
C PHE A 460 -2.75 4.11 19.87
N ASP A 461 -3.89 3.41 19.89
CA ASP A 461 -4.47 2.87 21.11
C ASP A 461 -4.76 1.37 21.01
N TYR A 462 -4.98 0.74 22.16
CA TYR A 462 -5.57 -0.59 22.24
C TYR A 462 -7.06 -0.47 21.98
N TRP A 463 -7.56 -1.21 21.00
CA TRP A 463 -8.94 -1.06 20.52
C TRP A 463 -9.50 -2.38 20.00
N GLY A 464 -10.80 -2.60 20.17
CA GLY A 464 -11.54 -3.66 19.50
C GLY A 464 -12.19 -3.11 18.24
N VAL A 465 -12.21 -3.89 17.17
CA VAL A 465 -12.81 -3.55 15.88
C VAL A 465 -14.12 -4.33 15.75
N PRO A 466 -15.30 -3.71 16.04
CA PRO A 466 -16.52 -4.45 16.36
C PRO A 466 -17.03 -5.36 15.24
N GLU A 467 -17.09 -4.88 14.00
CA GLU A 467 -17.60 -5.69 12.88
C GLU A 467 -16.61 -6.79 12.47
N HIS A 468 -15.32 -6.50 12.55
CA HIS A 468 -14.28 -7.51 12.39
C HIS A 468 -14.34 -8.57 13.49
N GLN A 469 -14.63 -8.20 14.75
CA GLN A 469 -14.81 -9.14 15.87
C GLN A 469 -16.02 -10.06 15.65
N LYS A 470 -17.06 -9.63 14.94
CA LYS A 470 -18.18 -10.50 14.55
C LYS A 470 -17.73 -11.61 13.61
N TRP A 471 -16.90 -11.27 12.60
CA TRP A 471 -16.30 -12.27 11.72
C TRP A 471 -15.35 -13.20 12.47
N MET A 472 -14.49 -12.65 13.31
CA MET A 472 -13.52 -13.40 14.11
C MET A 472 -14.19 -14.36 15.08
N ASN A 473 -15.38 -14.04 15.61
CA ASN A 473 -16.18 -14.83 16.54
C ASN A 473 -15.35 -15.48 17.65
N GLN A 474 -14.64 -14.65 18.44
CA GLN A 474 -13.79 -15.08 19.55
C GLN A 474 -12.65 -16.03 19.14
N GLY A 475 -12.10 -15.86 17.93
CA GLY A 475 -10.98 -16.65 17.41
C GLY A 475 -11.38 -17.91 16.64
N LYS A 476 -12.68 -18.13 16.37
CA LYS A 476 -13.16 -19.22 15.53
C LYS A 476 -13.02 -18.92 14.03
N PHE A 477 -13.01 -17.64 13.66
CA PHE A 477 -12.91 -17.16 12.28
C PHE A 477 -13.93 -17.82 11.33
N ASP A 478 -15.17 -17.96 11.79
CA ASP A 478 -16.26 -18.63 11.06
C ASP A 478 -17.35 -17.67 10.56
N GLY A 479 -17.27 -16.38 10.93
CA GLY A 479 -18.25 -15.38 10.55
C GLY A 479 -19.66 -15.61 11.11
N ALA A 480 -19.82 -16.47 12.11
CA ALA A 480 -21.14 -16.87 12.62
C ALA A 480 -21.93 -15.73 13.29
N ARG A 481 -21.29 -14.59 13.58
CA ARG A 481 -21.93 -13.40 14.15
C ARG A 481 -22.20 -12.30 13.13
N LEU A 482 -21.85 -12.52 11.86
CA LEU A 482 -22.12 -11.57 10.78
C LEU A 482 -23.61 -11.56 10.42
N SER A 483 -24.15 -10.38 10.12
CA SER A 483 -25.48 -10.25 9.52
C SER A 483 -25.52 -10.84 8.11
N PRO A 484 -26.71 -11.14 7.54
CA PRO A 484 -26.83 -11.58 6.16
C PRO A 484 -26.19 -10.61 5.15
N GLU A 485 -26.32 -9.30 5.38
CA GLU A 485 -25.75 -8.25 4.53
C GLU A 485 -24.22 -8.27 4.58
N GLN A 486 -23.64 -8.46 5.76
CA GLN A 486 -22.20 -8.59 5.96
C GLN A 486 -21.64 -9.86 5.32
N GLN A 487 -22.38 -10.98 5.46
CA GLN A 487 -22.02 -12.23 4.78
C GLN A 487 -22.03 -12.07 3.25
N ALA A 488 -23.06 -11.38 2.72
CA ALA A 488 -23.16 -11.09 1.29
C ALA A 488 -22.03 -10.18 0.80
N LEU A 489 -21.68 -9.13 1.56
CA LEU A 489 -20.58 -8.25 1.25
C LEU A 489 -19.24 -9.00 1.23
N ARG A 490 -18.96 -9.81 2.25
CA ARG A 490 -17.73 -10.62 2.31
C ARG A 490 -17.67 -11.65 1.17
N ALA A 491 -18.79 -12.27 0.83
CA ALA A 491 -18.87 -13.20 -0.30
C ALA A 491 -18.59 -12.49 -1.65
N PHE A 492 -19.05 -11.24 -1.82
CA PHE A 492 -18.72 -10.41 -2.96
C PHE A 492 -17.20 -10.17 -3.06
N TYR A 493 -16.54 -9.75 -1.96
CA TYR A 493 -15.10 -9.55 -1.93
C TYR A 493 -14.34 -10.83 -2.28
N ALA A 494 -14.72 -11.96 -1.68
CA ALA A 494 -14.10 -13.25 -1.98
C ALA A 494 -14.21 -13.61 -3.46
N ARG A 495 -15.38 -13.42 -4.05
CA ARG A 495 -15.61 -13.71 -5.46
C ARG A 495 -14.82 -12.76 -6.36
N LEU A 496 -14.89 -11.45 -6.11
CA LEU A 496 -14.19 -10.44 -6.89
C LEU A 496 -12.67 -10.66 -6.89
N LEU A 497 -12.07 -10.83 -5.71
CA LEU A 497 -10.62 -11.00 -5.58
C LEU A 497 -10.15 -12.32 -6.17
N THR A 498 -10.97 -13.38 -6.07
CA THR A 498 -10.70 -14.65 -6.77
C THR A 498 -10.73 -14.46 -8.28
N VAL A 499 -11.75 -13.79 -8.84
CA VAL A 499 -11.82 -13.47 -10.27
C VAL A 499 -10.60 -12.65 -10.68
N ALA A 500 -10.23 -11.62 -9.91
CA ALA A 500 -9.08 -10.76 -10.20
C ALA A 500 -7.75 -11.54 -10.20
N SER A 501 -7.55 -12.46 -9.25
CA SER A 501 -6.31 -13.22 -9.11
C SER A 501 -6.19 -14.40 -10.08
N THR A 502 -7.31 -14.96 -10.56
CA THR A 502 -7.29 -16.15 -11.42
C THR A 502 -7.49 -15.85 -12.89
N SER A 503 -8.14 -14.74 -13.27
CA SER A 503 -8.43 -14.41 -14.68
C SER A 503 -7.16 -14.03 -15.45
N GLU A 504 -6.88 -14.74 -16.54
CA GLU A 504 -5.76 -14.43 -17.42
C GLU A 504 -5.91 -13.04 -18.04
N ALA A 505 -7.13 -12.66 -18.44
CA ALA A 505 -7.42 -11.36 -19.02
C ALA A 505 -7.11 -10.19 -18.06
N ILE A 506 -7.25 -10.36 -16.73
CA ILE A 506 -6.89 -9.33 -15.75
C ILE A 506 -5.38 -9.31 -15.51
N ARG A 507 -4.76 -10.46 -15.37
CA ARG A 507 -3.33 -10.59 -15.04
C ARG A 507 -2.39 -10.22 -16.20
N ARG A 508 -2.77 -10.60 -17.44
CA ARG A 508 -1.92 -10.53 -18.62
C ARG A 508 -2.56 -9.82 -19.80
N GLY A 509 -3.85 -9.51 -19.69
CA GLY A 509 -4.65 -9.00 -20.79
C GLY A 509 -4.43 -7.52 -21.05
N ARG A 510 -4.88 -7.11 -22.23
CA ARG A 510 -5.00 -5.72 -22.62
C ARG A 510 -6.26 -5.11 -22.00
N PHE A 511 -6.24 -3.81 -21.92
CA PHE A 511 -7.36 -2.99 -21.48
C PHE A 511 -7.93 -2.21 -22.68
N TYR A 512 -9.25 -2.06 -22.72
CA TYR A 512 -9.94 -1.19 -23.66
C TYR A 512 -11.14 -0.53 -22.98
N GLU A 513 -11.14 0.80 -22.90
CA GLU A 513 -12.25 1.57 -22.33
C GLU A 513 -13.41 1.70 -23.32
N LEU A 514 -14.65 1.63 -22.81
CA LEU A 514 -15.86 1.72 -23.61
C LEU A 514 -16.62 3.04 -23.43
N GLN A 515 -16.06 4.02 -22.70
CA GLN A 515 -16.76 5.27 -22.38
C GLN A 515 -17.09 6.09 -23.64
N ASP A 516 -16.12 6.30 -24.53
CA ASP A 516 -16.31 7.12 -25.73
C ASP A 516 -17.35 6.50 -26.69
N ALA A 517 -17.37 5.17 -26.82
CA ALA A 517 -18.30 4.45 -27.70
C ALA A 517 -19.75 4.49 -27.18
N ASN A 518 -19.96 4.77 -25.90
CA ASN A 518 -21.28 4.72 -25.26
C ASN A 518 -21.78 6.08 -24.80
N ASN A 519 -21.02 7.14 -25.02
CA ASN A 519 -21.33 8.50 -24.57
C ASN A 519 -22.61 9.10 -25.18
N LEU A 520 -23.05 8.62 -26.32
CA LEU A 520 -24.18 9.18 -27.08
C LEU A 520 -25.52 8.48 -26.80
N GLY A 521 -25.53 7.43 -25.96
CA GLY A 521 -26.73 6.66 -25.65
C GLY A 521 -27.57 7.28 -24.53
N LYS A 522 -28.89 7.39 -24.70
CA LYS A 522 -29.79 7.94 -23.67
C LYS A 522 -29.84 7.12 -22.37
N GLU A 523 -29.44 5.86 -22.40
CA GLU A 523 -29.50 4.94 -21.26
C GLU A 523 -28.14 4.70 -20.61
N TYR A 524 -27.04 5.15 -21.22
CA TYR A 524 -25.71 5.08 -20.65
C TYR A 524 -25.33 6.43 -20.04
N ASN A 525 -25.26 6.48 -18.72
CA ASN A 525 -24.90 7.70 -18.00
C ASN A 525 -23.45 7.62 -17.53
N GLN A 526 -22.53 8.26 -18.25
CA GLN A 526 -21.10 8.31 -17.92
C GLN A 526 -20.78 8.90 -16.55
N ARG A 527 -21.68 9.65 -15.94
CA ARG A 527 -21.46 10.12 -14.57
C ARG A 527 -21.41 8.97 -13.58
N HIS A 528 -22.16 7.89 -13.81
CA HIS A 528 -22.35 6.80 -12.89
C HIS A 528 -21.88 5.46 -13.42
N LEU A 529 -21.92 5.26 -14.75
CA LEU A 529 -21.55 3.99 -15.36
C LEU A 529 -20.13 4.04 -15.89
N TYR A 530 -19.39 2.97 -15.64
CA TYR A 530 -18.06 2.77 -16.23
C TYR A 530 -17.98 1.37 -16.82
N ALA A 531 -17.58 1.28 -18.09
CA ALA A 531 -17.47 0.02 -18.79
C ALA A 531 -16.13 -0.10 -19.51
N TYR A 532 -15.54 -1.28 -19.47
CA TYR A 532 -14.28 -1.59 -20.14
C TYR A 532 -14.10 -3.07 -20.38
N LEU A 533 -13.17 -3.41 -21.26
CA LEU A 533 -12.78 -4.76 -21.60
C LEU A 533 -11.40 -5.09 -21.00
N ARG A 534 -11.28 -6.33 -20.57
CA ARG A 534 -9.98 -6.96 -20.27
C ARG A 534 -9.89 -8.20 -21.16
N TYR A 535 -8.83 -8.35 -21.95
CA TYR A 535 -8.79 -9.44 -22.89
C TYR A 535 -7.38 -9.94 -23.23
N THR A 536 -7.30 -11.24 -23.45
CA THR A 536 -6.19 -11.94 -24.12
C THR A 536 -6.76 -12.66 -25.35
N ASN A 537 -5.93 -13.42 -26.05
CA ASN A 537 -6.41 -14.33 -27.10
C ASN A 537 -7.18 -15.56 -26.55
N LYS A 538 -7.16 -15.79 -25.23
CA LYS A 538 -7.81 -16.94 -24.57
C LYS A 538 -9.01 -16.59 -23.72
N GLN A 539 -9.07 -15.36 -23.21
CA GLN A 539 -10.13 -14.90 -22.32
C GLN A 539 -10.52 -13.46 -22.64
N GLN A 540 -11.80 -13.19 -22.73
CA GLN A 540 -12.39 -11.88 -22.96
C GLN A 540 -13.38 -11.59 -21.83
N LEU A 541 -13.16 -10.47 -21.15
CA LEU A 541 -14.01 -10.00 -20.07
C LEU A 541 -14.58 -8.62 -20.41
N LEU A 542 -15.88 -8.44 -20.13
CA LEU A 542 -16.53 -7.15 -20.08
C LEU A 542 -16.81 -6.83 -18.61
N VAL A 543 -16.30 -5.71 -18.14
CA VAL A 543 -16.56 -5.19 -16.79
C VAL A 543 -17.46 -3.98 -16.90
N VAL A 544 -18.55 -3.96 -16.14
CA VAL A 544 -19.48 -2.83 -16.07
C VAL A 544 -19.84 -2.55 -14.62
N VAL A 545 -19.75 -1.29 -14.20
CA VAL A 545 -20.06 -0.89 -12.83
C VAL A 545 -21.05 0.28 -12.81
N ASN A 546 -21.88 0.33 -11.76
CA ASN A 546 -22.82 1.42 -11.48
C ASN A 546 -22.49 2.05 -10.12
N PHE A 547 -22.02 3.29 -10.13
CA PHE A 547 -21.71 4.07 -8.92
C PHE A 547 -22.94 4.81 -8.35
N SER A 548 -24.07 4.87 -9.06
CA SER A 548 -25.26 5.53 -8.52
C SER A 548 -25.78 4.80 -7.28
N ALA A 549 -26.05 5.54 -6.21
CA ALA A 549 -26.69 5.00 -5.00
C ALA A 549 -28.21 4.80 -5.15
N GLU A 550 -28.82 5.34 -6.21
CA GLU A 550 -30.28 5.39 -6.34
C GLU A 550 -30.82 4.73 -7.60
N LYS A 551 -30.08 4.84 -8.73
CA LYS A 551 -30.61 4.51 -10.06
C LYS A 551 -30.18 3.14 -10.54
N THR A 552 -31.17 2.36 -11.00
CA THR A 552 -30.93 1.18 -11.83
C THR A 552 -30.78 1.60 -13.29
N TYR A 553 -29.76 1.09 -13.96
CA TYR A 553 -29.53 1.31 -15.40
C TYR A 553 -29.65 -0.01 -16.17
N ARG A 554 -30.18 0.08 -17.42
CA ARG A 554 -30.28 -1.05 -18.35
C ARG A 554 -29.71 -0.64 -19.72
N PRO A 555 -28.42 -0.26 -19.77
CA PRO A 555 -27.86 0.24 -21.02
C PRO A 555 -27.68 -0.88 -22.04
N VAL A 556 -27.84 -0.54 -23.31
CA VAL A 556 -27.35 -1.33 -24.43
C VAL A 556 -25.96 -0.83 -24.77
N LEU A 557 -24.94 -1.66 -24.52
CA LEU A 557 -23.55 -1.29 -24.80
C LEU A 557 -23.19 -1.49 -26.28
N THR A 558 -22.58 -0.47 -26.84
CA THR A 558 -21.89 -0.54 -28.14
C THR A 558 -20.46 -1.04 -27.91
N LEU A 559 -20.11 -2.13 -28.56
CA LEU A 559 -18.72 -2.60 -28.65
C LEU A 559 -18.17 -2.15 -30.02
N PRO A 560 -17.17 -1.26 -30.08
CA PRO A 560 -16.57 -0.82 -31.33
C PRO A 560 -15.99 -1.97 -32.14
N ALA A 561 -16.02 -1.85 -33.47
CA ALA A 561 -15.52 -2.92 -34.35
C ALA A 561 -14.05 -3.22 -34.11
N GLU A 562 -13.24 -2.20 -33.83
CA GLU A 562 -11.83 -2.32 -33.45
C GLU A 562 -11.64 -3.07 -32.14
N ALA A 563 -12.50 -2.85 -31.13
CA ALA A 563 -12.45 -3.57 -29.87
C ALA A 563 -12.82 -5.06 -30.07
N ILE A 564 -13.84 -5.34 -30.88
CA ILE A 564 -14.24 -6.71 -31.23
C ILE A 564 -13.08 -7.43 -31.93
N ALA A 565 -12.46 -6.78 -32.92
CA ALA A 565 -11.30 -7.32 -33.64
C ALA A 565 -10.09 -7.53 -32.72
N ALA A 566 -9.81 -6.57 -31.82
CA ALA A 566 -8.70 -6.65 -30.85
C ALA A 566 -8.87 -7.81 -29.86
N MET A 567 -10.10 -8.17 -29.51
CA MET A 567 -10.43 -9.35 -28.71
C MET A 567 -10.33 -10.67 -29.48
N GLY A 568 -10.10 -10.63 -30.81
CA GLY A 568 -10.15 -11.82 -31.66
C GLY A 568 -11.57 -12.36 -31.88
N LEU A 569 -12.58 -11.54 -31.63
CA LEU A 569 -14.00 -11.87 -31.85
C LEU A 569 -14.47 -11.45 -33.25
N SER A 570 -15.64 -11.93 -33.65
CA SER A 570 -16.26 -11.62 -34.94
C SER A 570 -17.72 -11.26 -34.76
N THR A 571 -18.19 -10.23 -35.44
CA THR A 571 -19.60 -9.80 -35.45
C THR A 571 -20.54 -10.85 -36.05
N ASN A 572 -20.01 -11.80 -36.80
CA ASN A 572 -20.78 -12.86 -37.46
C ASN A 572 -20.90 -14.16 -36.66
N LYS A 573 -20.46 -14.15 -35.38
CA LYS A 573 -20.55 -15.30 -34.48
C LYS A 573 -21.48 -14.99 -33.31
N PHE A 574 -22.06 -16.03 -32.75
CA PHE A 574 -22.85 -15.95 -31.52
C PHE A 574 -21.95 -16.19 -30.31
N TYR A 575 -22.25 -15.51 -29.22
CA TYR A 575 -21.50 -15.58 -27.98
C TYR A 575 -22.41 -15.88 -26.80
N THR A 576 -21.84 -16.45 -25.76
CA THR A 576 -22.43 -16.58 -24.43
C THR A 576 -21.73 -15.63 -23.48
N TYR A 577 -22.48 -15.16 -22.48
CA TYR A 577 -22.04 -14.22 -21.45
C TYR A 577 -22.29 -14.82 -20.08
N THR A 578 -21.23 -15.06 -19.31
CA THR A 578 -21.33 -15.62 -17.95
C THR A 578 -20.89 -14.55 -16.96
N ASP A 579 -21.77 -14.16 -16.05
CA ASP A 579 -21.41 -13.21 -14.98
C ASP A 579 -20.58 -13.96 -13.92
N LEU A 580 -19.33 -13.59 -13.81
CA LEU A 580 -18.37 -14.22 -12.90
C LEU A 580 -18.58 -13.82 -11.42
N LEU A 581 -19.25 -12.69 -11.16
CA LEU A 581 -19.52 -12.24 -9.78
C LEU A 581 -20.70 -12.99 -9.13
N THR A 582 -21.67 -13.43 -9.92
CA THR A 582 -22.85 -14.12 -9.43
C THR A 582 -22.82 -15.65 -9.65
N ALA A 583 -21.81 -16.16 -10.36
CA ALA A 583 -21.75 -17.53 -10.84
C ALA A 583 -23.03 -17.94 -11.61
N GLY A 584 -23.57 -16.99 -12.41
CA GLY A 584 -24.79 -17.19 -13.18
C GLY A 584 -24.61 -18.15 -14.35
N GLU A 585 -25.70 -18.73 -14.83
CA GLU A 585 -25.69 -19.53 -16.04
C GLU A 585 -25.33 -18.70 -17.28
N PRO A 586 -24.64 -19.29 -18.28
CA PRO A 586 -24.34 -18.62 -19.53
C PRO A 586 -25.61 -18.13 -20.25
N ARG A 587 -25.62 -16.87 -20.65
CA ARG A 587 -26.74 -16.23 -21.37
C ARG A 587 -26.38 -16.03 -22.85
N SER A 588 -27.34 -16.19 -23.72
CA SER A 588 -27.16 -15.98 -25.18
C SER A 588 -27.25 -14.51 -25.59
N ALA A 589 -27.63 -13.60 -24.71
CA ALA A 589 -27.70 -12.18 -24.94
C ALA A 589 -27.15 -11.40 -23.75
N LEU A 590 -26.48 -10.29 -24.04
CA LEU A 590 -25.98 -9.37 -23.02
C LEU A 590 -27.08 -8.39 -22.62
N ASN A 591 -27.94 -8.80 -21.70
CA ASN A 591 -28.98 -7.93 -21.12
C ASN A 591 -28.46 -7.40 -19.78
N LEU A 592 -27.98 -6.15 -19.79
CA LEU A 592 -27.49 -5.50 -18.59
C LEU A 592 -28.65 -5.05 -17.70
N ASN A 593 -28.57 -5.38 -16.43
CA ASN A 593 -29.41 -4.82 -15.39
C ASN A 593 -28.48 -4.49 -14.22
N LEU A 594 -28.22 -3.20 -14.05
CA LEU A 594 -27.26 -2.65 -13.10
C LEU A 594 -28.00 -1.93 -11.98
N PRO A 595 -28.37 -2.61 -10.90
CA PRO A 595 -28.95 -1.96 -9.72
C PRO A 595 -28.02 -0.87 -9.16
N PRO A 596 -28.49 -0.04 -8.22
CA PRO A 596 -27.63 0.88 -7.50
C PRO A 596 -26.42 0.14 -6.86
N LEU A 597 -25.24 0.79 -6.89
CA LEU A 597 -24.02 0.30 -6.25
C LEU A 597 -23.65 -1.13 -6.66
N SER A 598 -23.68 -1.41 -7.96
CA SER A 598 -23.46 -2.78 -8.46
C SER A 598 -22.31 -2.87 -9.46
N ALA A 599 -21.87 -4.11 -9.67
CA ALA A 599 -20.86 -4.47 -10.66
C ALA A 599 -21.23 -5.80 -11.32
N GLN A 600 -20.83 -5.96 -12.59
CA GLN A 600 -20.93 -7.20 -13.34
C GLN A 600 -19.62 -7.43 -14.11
N ILE A 601 -19.15 -8.67 -14.14
CA ILE A 601 -17.98 -9.09 -14.91
C ILE A 601 -18.41 -10.26 -15.79
N PHE A 602 -18.58 -10.01 -17.07
CA PHE A 602 -19.00 -11.04 -18.01
C PHE A 602 -17.79 -11.66 -18.71
N GLU A 603 -17.65 -12.97 -18.64
CA GLU A 603 -16.80 -13.72 -19.55
C GLU A 603 -17.55 -13.95 -20.86
N ILE A 604 -16.91 -13.62 -21.98
CA ILE A 604 -17.45 -13.74 -23.34
C ILE A 604 -16.85 -14.98 -24.00
N LYS A 605 -17.67 -15.95 -24.37
CA LYS A 605 -17.21 -17.19 -25.05
C LYS A 605 -17.97 -17.42 -26.35
N PRO A 606 -17.30 -17.90 -27.41
CA PRO A 606 -18.01 -18.38 -28.60
C PRO A 606 -19.02 -19.48 -28.21
N ARG A 607 -20.19 -19.40 -28.87
CA ARG A 607 -21.24 -20.38 -28.69
C ARG A 607 -21.01 -21.61 -29.58
#